data_3c99a4dffb9760f3cf9f303665be5ef8
#
_entry.id   3c99a4dffb9760f3cf9f303665be5ef8
#
_cell.length_a   1.000
_cell.length_b   1.000
_cell.length_c   1.000
_cell.angle_alpha   90.00
_cell.angle_beta   90.00
_cell.angle_gamma   90.00
#
_symmetry.space_group_name_H-M   'P 1'
#
loop_
_entity.id
_entity.type
_entity.pdbx_description
1 polymer ?
#
loop_
_entity_poly.entity_id
_entity_poly.type
_entity_poly.pdbx_seq_one_letter_code
_entity_poly.pdbx_strand_id
1 'polypeptide(L)'
;MMENCLNIQKSLGWCQGTPVLPGVRRRLYYLSKSAILKWPTLPRDENGRATSAELTGDFVLAADAKWKYIDHLPDKAQLTSEPQGEVPSQTQLNKLTVVHPGVGAEASAAAAYINNNDNVFLVQDMADNWRLVGCERWQTKSTVSQDLGQGPTGTTSTTVSVEATDETPAPFYKGKIEAEEGDFMADGSEIPEG
;
A
#
# COMPACT_ATOMS: atom_id res chain seq x y z
N MET A 1 -25.86 1.54 -29.62
CA MET A 1 -26.52 1.76 -28.31
C MET A 1 -25.51 2.36 -27.37
N MET A 2 -25.67 3.60 -26.94
CA MET A 2 -24.90 4.16 -25.85
C MET A 2 -25.50 3.63 -24.54
N GLU A 3 -25.09 2.46 -24.13
CA GLU A 3 -25.54 1.88 -22.87
C GLU A 3 -24.85 2.56 -21.71
N ASN A 4 -25.66 3.26 -20.94
CA ASN A 4 -25.51 3.64 -19.54
C ASN A 4 -24.08 3.86 -18.98
N CYS A 5 -23.40 4.88 -19.49
CA CYS A 5 -22.19 5.39 -18.85
C CYS A 5 -22.45 6.13 -17.52
N LEU A 6 -23.69 6.23 -17.06
CA LEU A 6 -24.10 7.17 -16.02
C LEU A 6 -24.12 6.61 -14.58
N ASN A 7 -23.98 5.31 -14.37
CA ASN A 7 -24.31 4.69 -13.06
C ASN A 7 -23.14 4.36 -12.13
N ILE A 8 -21.94 4.90 -12.36
CA ILE A 8 -20.79 4.68 -11.45
C ILE A 8 -20.63 5.79 -10.40
N GLN A 9 -21.27 6.93 -10.60
CA GLN A 9 -21.21 8.01 -9.63
C GLN A 9 -21.90 7.59 -8.33
N LYS A 10 -21.16 7.69 -7.22
CA LYS A 10 -21.64 7.38 -5.88
C LYS A 10 -21.81 8.66 -5.08
N SER A 11 -22.89 8.72 -4.30
CA SER A 11 -23.05 9.78 -3.32
C SER A 11 -22.08 9.54 -2.14
N LEU A 12 -21.39 10.60 -1.73
CA LEU A 12 -20.51 10.58 -0.56
C LEU A 12 -21.21 11.33 0.57
N GLY A 13 -21.85 10.58 1.48
CA GLY A 13 -22.45 11.13 2.67
C GLY A 13 -21.47 11.20 3.83
N TRP A 14 -21.61 12.23 4.66
CA TRP A 14 -20.87 12.36 5.91
C TRP A 14 -21.79 12.88 7.00
N CYS A 15 -21.73 12.26 8.19
CA CYS A 15 -22.46 12.72 9.36
C CYS A 15 -21.56 13.65 10.19
N GLN A 16 -22.04 14.84 10.44
CA GLN A 16 -21.35 15.80 11.30
C GLN A 16 -21.13 15.18 12.70
N GLY A 17 -19.91 15.31 13.23
CA GLY A 17 -19.51 14.72 14.52
C GLY A 17 -18.91 13.33 14.42
N THR A 18 -18.93 12.67 13.26
CA THR A 18 -18.20 11.41 13.04
C THR A 18 -16.71 11.71 12.87
N PRO A 19 -15.82 11.21 13.74
CA PRO A 19 -14.39 11.41 13.57
C PRO A 19 -13.86 10.61 12.38
N VAL A 20 -13.01 11.25 11.60
CA VAL A 20 -12.21 10.58 10.56
C VAL A 20 -10.77 10.68 10.99
N LEU A 21 -10.18 9.55 11.37
CA LEU A 21 -8.85 9.50 11.97
C LEU A 21 -7.76 9.60 10.89
N PRO A 22 -6.89 10.61 10.94
CA PRO A 22 -5.80 10.76 9.98
C PRO A 22 -4.59 9.90 10.35
N GLY A 23 -3.79 9.54 9.35
CA GLY A 23 -2.48 8.94 9.53
C GLY A 23 -2.41 7.46 9.18
N VAL A 24 -1.23 6.92 9.33
CA VAL A 24 -0.85 5.54 9.04
C VAL A 24 -0.37 4.87 10.33
N ARG A 25 -0.78 3.63 10.55
CA ARG A 25 -0.34 2.84 11.70
C ARG A 25 1.15 2.50 11.60
N ARG A 26 1.74 2.15 12.73
CA ARG A 26 3.18 2.00 12.97
C ARG A 26 3.88 0.97 12.06
N ARG A 27 3.19 0.01 11.49
CA ARG A 27 3.76 -1.09 10.72
C ARG A 27 3.24 -1.12 9.30
N LEU A 28 4.14 -1.29 8.34
CA LEU A 28 3.81 -1.61 6.96
C LEU A 28 4.40 -2.99 6.60
N TYR A 29 3.81 -3.61 5.59
CA TYR A 29 4.35 -4.82 4.98
C TYR A 29 4.81 -4.54 3.56
N TYR A 30 5.85 -5.21 3.12
CA TYR A 30 6.34 -5.13 1.75
C TYR A 30 6.71 -6.50 1.20
N LEU A 31 6.62 -6.64 -0.10
CA LEU A 31 6.95 -7.86 -0.80
C LEU A 31 7.43 -7.55 -2.21
N SER A 32 8.35 -8.36 -2.74
CA SER A 32 8.72 -8.30 -4.15
C SER A 32 7.56 -8.74 -5.04
N LYS A 33 7.29 -8.01 -6.11
CA LYS A 33 6.28 -8.42 -7.10
C LYS A 33 6.58 -9.77 -7.73
N SER A 34 7.85 -10.13 -7.86
CA SER A 34 8.28 -11.44 -8.40
C SER A 34 7.83 -12.63 -7.54
N ALA A 35 7.50 -12.40 -6.27
CA ALA A 35 7.01 -13.42 -5.35
C ALA A 35 5.48 -13.57 -5.37
N ILE A 36 4.78 -12.79 -6.16
CA ILE A 36 3.31 -12.83 -6.26
C ILE A 36 2.91 -13.60 -7.52
N LEU A 37 2.23 -14.71 -7.34
CA LEU A 37 1.73 -15.56 -8.43
C LEU A 37 0.34 -15.12 -8.91
N LYS A 38 -0.50 -14.61 -8.00
CA LYS A 38 -1.82 -14.10 -8.33
C LYS A 38 -2.13 -12.87 -7.50
N TRP A 39 -2.71 -11.87 -8.16
CA TRP A 39 -3.10 -10.62 -7.56
C TRP A 39 -4.59 -10.56 -7.25
N PRO A 40 -5.00 -9.91 -6.16
CA PRO A 40 -6.39 -9.51 -5.98
C PRO A 40 -6.76 -8.47 -7.04
N THR A 41 -8.02 -8.40 -7.40
CA THR A 41 -8.51 -7.58 -8.51
C THR A 41 -9.57 -6.59 -8.05
N LEU A 42 -9.63 -5.44 -8.73
CA LEU A 42 -10.74 -4.51 -8.56
C LEU A 42 -11.99 -5.07 -9.25
N PRO A 43 -13.16 -4.99 -8.61
CA PRO A 43 -14.42 -5.33 -9.25
C PRO A 43 -14.70 -4.38 -10.40
N ARG A 44 -15.15 -4.90 -11.54
CA ARG A 44 -15.38 -4.15 -12.78
C ARG A 44 -16.80 -4.34 -13.29
N ASP A 45 -17.28 -3.31 -13.96
CA ASP A 45 -18.53 -3.40 -14.74
C ASP A 45 -18.31 -4.05 -16.12
N GLU A 46 -19.39 -4.17 -16.88
CA GLU A 46 -19.39 -4.75 -18.24
C GLU A 46 -18.50 -3.96 -19.22
N ASN A 47 -18.21 -2.70 -18.93
CA ASN A 47 -17.34 -1.83 -19.73
C ASN A 47 -15.89 -1.82 -19.24
N GLY A 48 -15.55 -2.67 -18.26
CA GLY A 48 -14.20 -2.78 -17.70
C GLY A 48 -13.80 -1.67 -16.72
N ARG A 49 -14.75 -0.82 -16.27
CA ARG A 49 -14.48 0.26 -15.31
C ARG A 49 -14.52 -0.28 -13.88
N ALA A 50 -13.59 0.16 -13.06
CA ALA A 50 -13.59 -0.17 -11.63
C ALA A 50 -14.86 0.38 -10.94
N THR A 51 -15.62 -0.48 -10.30
CA THR A 51 -16.85 -0.11 -9.57
C THR A 51 -16.60 0.17 -8.10
N SER A 52 -15.45 -0.20 -7.58
CA SER A 52 -15.01 0.02 -6.20
C SER A 52 -13.50 0.16 -6.16
N ALA A 53 -13.00 0.82 -5.13
CA ALA A 53 -11.57 0.85 -4.79
C ALA A 53 -11.19 -0.26 -3.78
N GLU A 54 -12.06 -1.23 -3.55
CA GLU A 54 -11.83 -2.38 -2.69
C GLU A 54 -11.45 -3.60 -3.54
N LEU A 55 -10.28 -4.16 -3.26
CA LEU A 55 -9.77 -5.35 -3.94
C LEU A 55 -10.53 -6.60 -3.48
N THR A 56 -10.82 -7.49 -4.41
CA THR A 56 -11.44 -8.80 -4.16
C THR A 56 -10.45 -9.92 -4.40
N GLY A 57 -10.48 -10.93 -3.54
CA GLY A 57 -9.57 -12.09 -3.56
C GLY A 57 -8.31 -11.85 -2.75
N ASP A 58 -7.51 -12.90 -2.64
CA ASP A 58 -6.27 -12.94 -1.89
C ASP A 58 -5.05 -12.87 -2.81
N PHE A 59 -3.93 -12.42 -2.26
CA PHE A 59 -2.63 -12.64 -2.87
C PHE A 59 -2.28 -14.14 -2.80
N VAL A 60 -1.87 -14.71 -3.92
CA VAL A 60 -1.25 -16.03 -3.94
C VAL A 60 0.24 -15.83 -4.11
N LEU A 61 1.00 -16.26 -3.11
CA LEU A 61 2.45 -16.09 -3.07
C LEU A 61 3.17 -17.33 -3.59
N ALA A 62 4.40 -17.16 -4.05
CA ALA A 62 5.30 -18.25 -4.36
C ALA A 62 5.63 -19.06 -3.09
N ALA A 63 6.06 -20.30 -3.27
CA ALA A 63 6.46 -21.14 -2.14
C ALA A 63 7.49 -20.42 -1.26
N ASP A 64 7.29 -20.50 0.05
CA ASP A 64 8.13 -19.87 1.07
C ASP A 64 8.20 -18.32 1.05
N ALA A 65 7.46 -17.68 0.16
CA ALA A 65 7.36 -16.23 0.16
C ALA A 65 6.42 -15.75 1.27
N LYS A 66 6.87 -14.74 2.00
CA LYS A 66 6.11 -14.10 3.09
C LYS A 66 6.28 -12.60 3.03
N TRP A 67 5.22 -11.88 3.40
CA TRP A 67 5.29 -10.44 3.58
C TRP A 67 6.26 -10.10 4.71
N LYS A 68 7.19 -9.19 4.43
CA LYS A 68 8.13 -8.63 5.41
C LYS A 68 7.62 -7.31 5.92
N TYR A 69 7.95 -6.95 7.15
CA TYR A 69 7.48 -5.72 7.75
C TYR A 69 8.58 -4.70 7.99
N ILE A 70 8.17 -3.45 8.04
CA ILE A 70 8.98 -2.32 8.51
C ILE A 70 8.17 -1.58 9.55
N ASP A 71 8.73 -1.47 10.77
CA ASP A 71 8.19 -0.60 11.80
C ASP A 71 8.70 0.83 11.58
N HIS A 72 7.82 1.78 11.68
CA HIS A 72 8.12 3.18 11.42
C HIS A 72 7.48 4.11 12.44
N LEU A 73 7.89 5.36 12.42
CA LEU A 73 7.33 6.41 13.26
C LEU A 73 5.99 6.89 12.66
N PRO A 74 4.85 6.72 13.34
CA PRO A 74 3.54 7.11 12.80
C PRO A 74 3.45 8.59 12.45
N ASP A 75 4.06 9.45 13.27
CA ASP A 75 4.05 10.91 13.08
C ASP A 75 4.83 11.38 11.85
N LYS A 76 5.63 10.49 11.26
CA LYS A 76 6.43 10.75 10.06
C LYS A 76 6.01 9.90 8.88
N ALA A 77 4.86 9.24 8.98
CA ALA A 77 4.31 8.41 7.92
C ALA A 77 3.20 9.17 7.18
N GLN A 78 3.22 9.10 5.86
CA GLN A 78 2.21 9.74 5.02
C GLN A 78 1.93 8.90 3.79
N LEU A 79 0.64 8.72 3.49
CA LEU A 79 0.16 8.18 2.23
C LEU A 79 -0.71 9.25 1.54
N THR A 80 -0.36 9.61 0.32
CA THR A 80 -1.12 10.56 -0.51
C THR A 80 -1.43 9.91 -1.85
N SER A 81 -2.52 10.33 -2.46
CA SER A 81 -2.90 9.94 -3.82
C SER A 81 -3.29 11.20 -4.58
N GLU A 82 -2.69 11.39 -5.73
CA GLU A 82 -2.94 12.54 -6.60
C GLU A 82 -3.19 12.08 -8.04
N PRO A 83 -4.08 12.74 -8.79
CA PRO A 83 -4.28 12.42 -10.20
C PRO A 83 -3.06 12.83 -11.02
N GLN A 84 -2.74 12.02 -12.04
CA GLN A 84 -1.70 12.31 -13.00
C GLN A 84 -2.18 12.02 -14.42
N GLY A 85 -1.59 12.71 -15.41
CA GLY A 85 -1.97 12.58 -16.81
C GLY A 85 -3.17 13.46 -17.18
N GLU A 86 -3.68 13.26 -18.37
CA GLU A 86 -4.80 14.02 -18.94
C GLU A 86 -5.97 13.12 -19.30
N VAL A 87 -7.18 13.68 -19.25
CA VAL A 87 -8.41 12.97 -19.65
C VAL A 87 -8.31 12.57 -21.13
N PRO A 88 -8.65 11.33 -21.51
CA PRO A 88 -9.28 10.26 -20.71
C PRO A 88 -8.31 9.25 -20.09
N SER A 89 -7.01 9.54 -20.08
CA SER A 89 -5.95 8.59 -19.65
C SER A 89 -5.41 8.90 -18.25
N GLN A 90 -6.17 9.59 -17.42
CA GLN A 90 -5.76 9.89 -16.04
C GLN A 90 -5.63 8.63 -15.20
N THR A 91 -4.57 8.57 -14.43
CA THR A 91 -4.29 7.55 -13.41
C THR A 91 -4.05 8.24 -12.06
N GLN A 92 -3.88 7.45 -11.02
CA GLN A 92 -3.54 7.93 -9.68
C GLN A 92 -2.08 7.65 -9.37
N LEU A 93 -1.38 8.64 -8.86
CA LEU A 93 -0.04 8.49 -8.29
C LEU A 93 -0.16 8.39 -6.78
N ASN A 94 0.08 7.21 -6.25
CA ASN A 94 0.09 6.92 -4.82
C ASN A 94 1.50 7.10 -4.29
N LYS A 95 1.68 8.00 -3.32
CA LYS A 95 2.98 8.29 -2.70
C LYS A 95 2.92 7.90 -1.24
N LEU A 96 3.83 7.02 -0.83
CA LEU A 96 4.01 6.60 0.54
C LEU A 96 5.38 7.05 1.03
N THR A 97 5.42 7.71 2.17
CA THR A 97 6.68 8.02 2.86
C THR A 97 6.58 7.52 4.29
N VAL A 98 7.57 6.76 4.73
CA VAL A 98 7.70 6.31 6.12
C VAL A 98 9.13 6.43 6.59
N VAL A 99 9.31 6.61 7.89
CA VAL A 99 10.61 6.78 8.52
C VAL A 99 10.80 5.71 9.60
N HIS A 100 11.74 4.80 9.37
CA HIS A 100 12.20 3.84 10.36
C HIS A 100 13.31 4.48 11.23
N PRO A 101 13.19 4.42 12.56
CA PRO A 101 14.21 4.97 13.44
C PRO A 101 15.42 4.02 13.50
N GLY A 102 16.49 4.38 12.87
CA GLY A 102 17.72 3.59 12.90
C GLY A 102 18.35 3.38 11.54
N VAL A 103 19.62 3.02 11.56
CA VAL A 103 20.49 2.82 10.39
C VAL A 103 21.40 1.60 10.57
N GLY A 104 20.93 0.61 11.31
CA GLY A 104 21.68 -0.63 11.57
C GLY A 104 21.94 -1.45 10.33
N ALA A 105 22.71 -2.53 10.48
CA ALA A 105 23.08 -3.41 9.38
C ALA A 105 21.87 -4.02 8.65
N GLU A 106 20.83 -4.40 9.38
CA GLU A 106 19.58 -4.93 8.82
C GLU A 106 18.81 -3.89 8.02
N ALA A 107 18.70 -2.66 8.54
CA ALA A 107 18.06 -1.55 7.83
C ALA A 107 18.83 -1.20 6.55
N SER A 108 20.15 -1.25 6.58
CA SER A 108 21.01 -1.00 5.42
C SER A 108 20.89 -2.09 4.36
N ALA A 109 20.80 -3.36 4.77
CA ALA A 109 20.57 -4.48 3.86
C ALA A 109 19.17 -4.39 3.23
N ALA A 110 18.14 -4.09 4.01
CA ALA A 110 16.78 -3.88 3.52
C ALA A 110 16.72 -2.71 2.52
N ALA A 111 17.43 -1.60 2.81
CA ALA A 111 17.51 -0.45 1.91
C ALA A 111 18.12 -0.82 0.56
N ALA A 112 19.23 -1.55 0.56
CA ALA A 112 19.89 -2.00 -0.68
C ALA A 112 18.97 -2.92 -1.51
N TYR A 113 18.24 -3.81 -0.86
CA TYR A 113 17.29 -4.71 -1.51
C TYR A 113 16.09 -3.95 -2.09
N ILE A 114 15.44 -3.09 -1.31
CA ILE A 114 14.25 -2.35 -1.73
C ILE A 114 14.57 -1.41 -2.90
N ASN A 115 15.74 -0.74 -2.88
CA ASN A 115 16.17 0.18 -3.94
C ASN A 115 16.38 -0.49 -5.30
N ASN A 116 16.66 -1.79 -5.32
CA ASN A 116 16.99 -2.53 -6.55
C ASN A 116 15.90 -3.53 -6.95
N ASN A 117 14.69 -3.41 -6.38
CA ASN A 117 13.63 -4.36 -6.66
C ASN A 117 12.29 -3.64 -6.86
N ASP A 118 11.41 -4.26 -7.63
CA ASP A 118 10.03 -3.82 -7.79
C ASP A 118 9.17 -4.43 -6.70
N ASN A 119 8.78 -3.60 -5.73
CA ASN A 119 8.07 -4.03 -4.53
C ASN A 119 6.67 -3.46 -4.49
N VAL A 120 5.83 -4.10 -3.70
CA VAL A 120 4.52 -3.60 -3.27
C VAL A 120 4.47 -3.46 -1.77
N PHE A 121 3.63 -2.56 -1.32
CA PHE A 121 3.52 -2.21 0.09
C PHE A 121 2.06 -2.26 0.54
N LEU A 122 1.85 -2.80 1.73
CA LEU A 122 0.57 -2.77 2.43
C LEU A 122 0.73 -1.90 3.67
N VAL A 123 -0.09 -0.88 3.77
CA VAL A 123 -0.10 0.04 4.93
C VAL A 123 -1.48 0.06 5.55
N GLN A 124 -1.53 0.16 6.87
CA GLN A 124 -2.79 0.25 7.61
C GLN A 124 -3.05 1.71 7.99
N ASP A 125 -4.25 2.21 7.66
CA ASP A 125 -4.69 3.53 8.11
C ASP A 125 -5.19 3.50 9.56
N MET A 126 -5.45 4.67 10.15
CA MET A 126 -5.91 4.76 11.54
C MET A 126 -7.36 4.28 11.73
N ALA A 127 -8.09 4.01 10.64
CA ALA A 127 -9.42 3.40 10.66
C ALA A 127 -9.37 1.86 10.45
N ASP A 128 -8.19 1.26 10.63
CA ASP A 128 -7.92 -0.19 10.51
C ASP A 128 -8.05 -0.78 9.11
N ASN A 129 -8.12 0.04 8.07
CA ASN A 129 -8.14 -0.46 6.70
C ASN A 129 -6.73 -0.63 6.16
N TRP A 130 -6.50 -1.72 5.47
CA TRP A 130 -5.26 -1.94 4.72
C TRP A 130 -5.36 -1.34 3.33
N ARG A 131 -4.31 -0.62 2.96
CA ARG A 131 -4.17 0.05 1.67
C ARG A 131 -3.00 -0.54 0.90
N LEU A 132 -3.22 -0.88 -0.37
CA LEU A 132 -2.17 -1.36 -1.25
C LEU A 132 -1.51 -0.20 -1.99
N VAL A 133 -0.19 -0.14 -1.94
CA VAL A 133 0.64 0.80 -2.71
C VAL A 133 1.50 0.00 -3.67
N GLY A 134 1.19 0.10 -4.94
CA GLY A 134 1.73 -0.73 -6.01
C GLY A 134 0.67 -1.63 -6.62
N CYS A 135 0.79 -1.92 -7.90
CA CYS A 135 -0.11 -2.80 -8.63
C CYS A 135 0.66 -3.71 -9.59
N GLU A 136 -0.03 -4.65 -10.19
CA GLU A 136 0.57 -5.58 -11.15
C GLU A 136 1.06 -4.88 -12.42
N ARG A 137 0.32 -3.87 -12.91
CA ARG A 137 0.49 -3.28 -14.25
C ARG A 137 1.68 -2.35 -14.38
N TRP A 138 1.92 -1.50 -13.39
CA TRP A 138 2.97 -0.49 -13.44
C TRP A 138 4.04 -0.75 -12.40
N GLN A 139 5.27 -0.45 -12.76
CA GLN A 139 6.40 -0.56 -11.85
C GLN A 139 6.23 0.40 -10.67
N THR A 140 6.52 -0.09 -9.47
CA THR A 140 6.60 0.72 -8.26
C THR A 140 8.02 1.23 -8.10
N LYS A 141 8.17 2.53 -7.93
CA LYS A 141 9.45 3.15 -7.66
C LYS A 141 9.63 3.28 -6.15
N SER A 142 10.58 2.55 -5.61
CA SER A 142 10.95 2.60 -4.18
C SER A 142 12.33 3.22 -4.05
N THR A 143 12.47 4.14 -3.11
CA THR A 143 13.75 4.78 -2.78
C THR A 143 13.91 4.78 -1.28
N VAL A 144 15.00 4.21 -0.80
CA VAL A 144 15.34 4.17 0.62
C VAL A 144 16.64 4.93 0.81
N SER A 145 16.59 5.93 1.67
CA SER A 145 17.74 6.74 2.07
C SER A 145 17.99 6.64 3.57
N GLN A 146 19.23 6.79 3.96
CA GLN A 146 19.64 6.75 5.37
C GLN A 146 20.34 8.05 5.77
N ASP A 147 20.06 8.50 6.97
CA ASP A 147 20.71 9.65 7.60
C ASP A 147 21.20 9.25 8.99
N LEU A 148 22.48 9.45 9.24
CA LEU A 148 23.12 9.22 10.55
C LEU A 148 22.91 10.37 11.53
N GLY A 149 22.34 11.48 11.06
CA GLY A 149 22.23 12.70 11.85
C GLY A 149 23.54 13.47 11.95
N GLN A 150 23.44 14.72 12.36
CA GLN A 150 24.59 15.60 12.54
C GLN A 150 24.79 15.92 14.02
N GLY A 151 25.90 15.47 14.59
CA GLY A 151 26.27 15.71 15.96
C GLY A 151 25.32 15.09 17.00
N PRO A 152 25.46 15.44 18.28
CA PRO A 152 24.74 14.80 19.39
C PRO A 152 23.22 15.13 19.43
N THR A 153 22.76 16.12 18.69
CA THR A 153 21.35 16.52 18.60
C THR A 153 20.68 16.03 17.30
N GLY A 154 21.42 15.37 16.41
CA GLY A 154 20.91 14.80 15.18
C GLY A 154 20.05 13.56 15.43
N THR A 155 19.27 13.19 14.43
CA THR A 155 18.41 12.01 14.48
C THR A 155 18.79 11.04 13.38
N THR A 156 19.03 9.78 13.73
CA THR A 156 19.25 8.71 12.74
C THR A 156 17.94 8.25 12.16
N SER A 157 17.89 8.00 10.88
CA SER A 157 16.68 7.51 10.21
C SER A 157 16.97 6.76 8.91
N THR A 158 16.10 5.80 8.61
CA THR A 158 15.97 5.18 7.30
C THR A 158 14.61 5.60 6.73
N THR A 159 14.62 6.40 5.68
CA THR A 159 13.40 6.92 5.04
C THR A 159 13.10 6.10 3.80
N VAL A 160 11.90 5.52 3.76
CA VAL A 160 11.36 4.80 2.60
C VAL A 160 10.36 5.69 1.90
N SER A 161 10.62 6.00 0.63
CA SER A 161 9.73 6.75 -0.25
C SER A 161 9.32 5.89 -1.41
N VAL A 162 8.02 5.76 -1.63
CA VAL A 162 7.42 4.91 -2.65
C VAL A 162 6.50 5.72 -3.53
N GLU A 163 6.64 5.57 -4.83
CA GLU A 163 5.73 6.12 -5.84
C GLU A 163 5.18 4.98 -6.69
N ALA A 164 3.87 4.85 -6.70
CA ALA A 164 3.19 3.80 -7.44
C ALA A 164 2.00 4.36 -8.22
N THR A 165 1.94 4.06 -9.51
CA THR A 165 0.79 4.37 -10.35
C THR A 165 -0.27 3.31 -10.19
N ASP A 166 -1.54 3.71 -10.08
CA ASP A 166 -2.68 2.81 -10.04
C ASP A 166 -3.90 3.45 -10.73
N GLU A 167 -4.96 2.68 -10.94
CA GLU A 167 -6.23 3.18 -11.48
C GLU A 167 -7.04 3.97 -10.44
N THR A 168 -6.84 3.65 -9.16
CA THR A 168 -7.56 4.27 -8.03
C THR A 168 -6.58 4.80 -6.99
N PRO A 169 -7.00 5.73 -6.13
CA PRO A 169 -6.27 6.02 -4.90
C PRO A 169 -6.04 4.73 -4.12
N ALA A 170 -4.86 4.54 -3.57
CA ALA A 170 -4.38 3.33 -2.89
C ALA A 170 -5.52 2.39 -2.47
N PRO A 171 -5.81 1.31 -3.24
CA PRO A 171 -7.00 0.50 -3.05
C PRO A 171 -6.99 -0.24 -1.71
N PHE A 172 -8.17 -0.51 -1.20
CA PHE A 172 -8.37 -1.25 0.04
C PHE A 172 -8.16 -2.73 -0.17
N TYR A 173 -7.45 -3.36 0.74
CA TYR A 173 -7.25 -4.80 0.77
C TYR A 173 -7.85 -5.42 2.03
N LYS A 174 -8.63 -6.49 1.88
CA LYS A 174 -9.30 -7.19 2.98
C LYS A 174 -8.95 -8.68 3.07
N GLY A 175 -8.15 -9.17 2.14
CA GLY A 175 -7.78 -10.57 2.06
C GLY A 175 -6.74 -11.01 3.08
N LYS A 176 -6.27 -12.23 2.91
CA LYS A 176 -5.24 -12.84 3.77
C LYS A 176 -3.88 -12.18 3.54
N ILE A 177 -3.18 -11.88 4.62
CA ILE A 177 -1.78 -11.43 4.63
C ILE A 177 -0.94 -12.55 5.25
N GLU A 178 -0.10 -13.18 4.43
CA GLU A 178 0.85 -14.21 4.87
C GLU A 178 2.18 -13.57 5.26
N ALA A 179 2.25 -13.10 6.51
CA ALA A 179 3.41 -12.39 7.02
C ALA A 179 4.45 -13.33 7.65
N GLU A 180 5.69 -12.87 7.72
CA GLU A 180 6.81 -13.63 8.33
C GLU A 180 6.57 -13.93 9.81
N GLU A 181 5.86 -13.07 10.51
CA GLU A 181 5.49 -13.19 11.93
C GLU A 181 4.19 -13.97 12.20
N GLY A 182 3.48 -14.36 11.16
CA GLY A 182 2.21 -15.11 11.23
C GLY A 182 1.19 -14.58 10.22
N ASP A 183 0.31 -15.46 9.82
CA ASP A 183 -0.75 -15.14 8.88
C ASP A 183 -1.94 -14.51 9.60
N PHE A 184 -2.61 -13.56 8.96
CA PHE A 184 -3.82 -12.90 9.47
C PHE A 184 -4.69 -12.37 8.33
N MET A 185 -5.95 -12.08 8.64
CA MET A 185 -6.87 -11.45 7.69
C MET A 185 -6.79 -9.92 7.82
N ALA A 186 -6.70 -9.23 6.69
CA ALA A 186 -6.62 -7.77 6.64
C ALA A 186 -7.89 -7.05 7.16
N ASP A 187 -9.03 -7.73 7.14
CA ASP A 187 -10.29 -7.24 7.70
C ASP A 187 -10.49 -7.52 9.19
N GLY A 188 -9.50 -8.19 9.83
CA GLY A 188 -9.54 -8.57 11.24
C GLY A 188 -10.39 -9.81 11.54
N SER A 189 -10.91 -10.49 10.54
CA SER A 189 -11.62 -11.76 10.71
C SER A 189 -10.68 -12.91 11.05
N GLU A 190 -11.22 -14.03 11.52
CA GLU A 190 -10.44 -15.25 11.69
C GLU A 190 -10.11 -15.88 10.33
N ILE A 191 -8.93 -16.49 10.24
CA ILE A 191 -8.52 -17.21 9.03
C ILE A 191 -9.47 -18.40 8.85
N PRO A 192 -10.12 -18.56 7.68
CA PRO A 192 -10.97 -19.73 7.43
C PRO A 192 -10.17 -21.01 7.58
N GLU A 193 -10.65 -21.93 8.44
CA GLU A 193 -10.10 -23.28 8.50
C GLU A 193 -10.37 -23.97 7.16
N GLY A 194 -9.31 -24.38 6.46
CA GLY A 194 -9.35 -25.05 5.17
C GLY A 194 -9.72 -26.52 5.26
#